data_541fef0663a229c99e5591cc32e271ee
#
_entry.id   541fef0663a229c99e5591cc32e271ee
#
_cell.length_a   1.000
_cell.length_b   1.000
_cell.length_c   1.000
_cell.angle_alpha   90.00
_cell.angle_beta   90.00
_cell.angle_gamma   90.00
#
_symmetry.space_group_name_H-M   'P 1'
#
loop_
_entity.id
_entity.type
_entity.pdbx_description
1 polymer ?
#
loop_
_entity_poly.entity_id
_entity_poly.type
_entity_poly.pdbx_seq_one_letter_code
_entity_poly.pdbx_strand_id
1 'polypeptide(L)'
;MFSGSARAITRALFLFACGISIFVSAACPTGLAQTSNSGIASITSALRAGQFEEALQLLKPELDQNPNNPQLWTLRGIALSGKDDKKLALVAFRHALTISPDYLPALEGAAQIAYETGDKDAIPLLLHVLQLRPDDPTSHAMLGVLDSRRGNCREAVTHFDRSGSLLDSQPQALQQYGACLVRLKETDHAIAVFARALQQSNDPSTRYRLASVQMIAQHPKDTIATLQPLLERNSPDADVLELAAMAYEADENTPEAVRVLRQAIVSNPRDVNLYLDFANVCLDHQSFSVGVDMMNAGLEAQPKAAPLYVARGVLYVQLAEYDKAEADFQKADFLSPREALGSAAEGLAAVQENDPDHALATVQVKLAKKPNDPFLLYLRADILTQKGPEPGSTEFREAMQSAQKAIAIRPSLGAARDVLAKLYLQSGQNEAAIEQSRKALSSDPKDQTALYHLIQALRKGGQKKDEIPGLLKQLAQLRMEATKQEAEHNRYKLVEQNPTATETPHP
;
A
#
# COMPACT_ATOMS: atom_id res chain seq x y z
N MET A 1 -4.46 19.29 -10.60
CA MET A 1 -3.68 19.83 -11.74
C MET A 1 -3.10 18.67 -12.55
N PHE A 2 -3.87 18.08 -13.49
CA PHE A 2 -3.50 16.83 -14.20
C PHE A 2 -3.65 16.99 -15.72
N SER A 3 -3.06 18.04 -16.32
CA SER A 3 -3.17 18.22 -17.78
C SER A 3 -1.87 18.10 -18.56
N GLY A 4 -0.75 17.83 -17.89
CA GLY A 4 0.58 17.85 -18.54
C GLY A 4 1.12 16.51 -19.04
N SER A 5 0.70 15.38 -18.45
CA SER A 5 1.33 14.06 -18.70
C SER A 5 0.82 13.31 -19.94
N ALA A 6 -0.39 13.62 -20.41
CA ALA A 6 -0.95 12.96 -21.61
C ALA A 6 -0.22 13.37 -22.91
N ARG A 7 0.37 14.57 -22.95
CA ARG A 7 1.03 15.10 -24.17
C ARG A 7 2.39 14.48 -24.49
N ALA A 8 3.10 13.95 -23.50
CA ALA A 8 4.42 13.35 -23.69
C ALA A 8 4.37 11.94 -24.30
N ILE A 9 3.34 11.17 -23.94
CA ILE A 9 3.14 9.79 -24.44
C ILE A 9 2.80 9.81 -25.93
N THR A 10 2.10 10.83 -26.40
CA THR A 10 1.59 10.98 -27.76
C THR A 10 2.69 11.16 -28.81
N ARG A 11 3.78 11.85 -28.49
CA ARG A 11 4.84 12.14 -29.46
C ARG A 11 5.77 10.96 -29.74
N ALA A 12 6.00 10.08 -28.79
CA ALA A 12 6.90 8.93 -28.96
C ALA A 12 6.26 7.80 -29.78
N LEU A 13 4.93 7.58 -29.64
CA LEU A 13 4.21 6.54 -30.38
C LEU A 13 3.99 6.90 -31.87
N PHE A 14 3.87 8.19 -32.20
CA PHE A 14 3.63 8.62 -33.58
C PHE A 14 4.82 8.41 -34.52
N LEU A 15 6.04 8.39 -34.01
CA LEU A 15 7.25 8.16 -34.79
C LEU A 15 7.50 6.68 -35.12
N PHE A 16 6.88 5.74 -34.38
CA PHE A 16 7.05 4.30 -34.61
C PHE A 16 5.95 3.66 -35.48
N ALA A 17 4.75 4.25 -35.54
CA ALA A 17 3.61 3.72 -36.33
C ALA A 17 3.71 3.99 -37.83
N CYS A 18 4.67 4.81 -38.31
CA CYS A 18 4.88 5.07 -39.76
C CYS A 18 5.68 3.99 -40.47
N GLY A 19 5.99 2.87 -39.86
CA GLY A 19 6.59 1.70 -40.50
C GLY A 19 5.55 0.82 -41.20
N ILE A 20 4.68 1.39 -42.04
CA ILE A 20 3.77 0.59 -42.87
C ILE A 20 4.59 -0.06 -44.01
N SER A 21 4.95 -1.32 -43.80
CA SER A 21 5.48 -2.18 -44.90
C SER A 21 4.33 -2.51 -45.85
N ILE A 22 4.23 -1.77 -46.94
CA ILE A 22 3.32 -2.06 -48.02
C ILE A 22 3.92 -3.22 -48.86
N PHE A 23 3.48 -4.45 -48.59
CA PHE A 23 3.69 -5.56 -49.51
C PHE A 23 2.74 -5.36 -50.72
N VAL A 24 3.29 -4.92 -51.83
CA VAL A 24 2.60 -4.92 -53.10
C VAL A 24 2.81 -6.31 -53.76
N SER A 25 1.81 -7.17 -53.72
CA SER A 25 1.73 -8.34 -54.57
C SER A 25 1.29 -7.90 -55.96
N ALA A 26 2.19 -8.05 -56.93
CA ALA A 26 1.94 -7.81 -58.33
C ALA A 26 1.19 -8.97 -58.97
N ALA A 27 -0.04 -8.71 -59.42
CA ALA A 27 -0.66 -9.48 -60.53
C ALA A 27 -1.59 -8.54 -61.30
N CYS A 28 -1.25 -8.27 -62.59
CA CYS A 28 -2.02 -7.52 -63.58
C CYS A 28 -3.38 -8.19 -63.90
N PRO A 29 -4.43 -7.42 -64.41
CA PRO A 29 -4.30 -6.76 -65.70
C PRO A 29 -5.03 -5.40 -65.89
N THR A 30 -4.40 -4.56 -66.74
CA THR A 30 -4.94 -3.64 -67.76
C THR A 30 -5.93 -2.51 -67.42
N GLY A 31 -5.45 -1.31 -67.48
CA GLY A 31 -6.07 -0.19 -68.23
C GLY A 31 -6.77 0.92 -67.44
N LEU A 32 -7.30 0.71 -66.23
CA LEU A 32 -7.99 1.74 -65.43
C LEU A 32 -7.48 1.88 -63.99
N ALA A 33 -6.56 1.01 -63.56
CA ALA A 33 -6.01 1.00 -62.21
C ALA A 33 -4.77 1.92 -62.04
N GLN A 34 -4.22 2.47 -63.07
CA GLN A 34 -2.97 3.26 -63.00
C GLN A 34 -3.18 4.69 -62.48
N THR A 35 -4.31 5.31 -62.71
CA THR A 35 -4.60 6.69 -62.26
C THR A 35 -4.90 6.76 -60.75
N SER A 36 -5.61 5.81 -60.19
CA SER A 36 -5.93 5.74 -58.75
C SER A 36 -4.69 5.43 -57.90
N ASN A 37 -3.73 4.68 -58.41
CA ASN A 37 -2.48 4.35 -57.73
C ASN A 37 -1.53 5.55 -57.65
N SER A 38 -1.55 6.47 -58.61
CA SER A 38 -0.73 7.71 -58.58
C SER A 38 -1.25 8.71 -57.58
N GLY A 39 -2.57 8.86 -57.43
CA GLY A 39 -3.19 9.76 -56.45
C GLY A 39 -2.90 9.37 -55.02
N ILE A 40 -3.08 8.10 -54.66
CA ILE A 40 -2.78 7.57 -53.33
C ILE A 40 -1.27 7.70 -53.02
N ALA A 41 -0.39 7.48 -54.00
CA ALA A 41 1.05 7.63 -53.80
C ALA A 41 1.44 9.07 -53.46
N SER A 42 0.85 10.09 -54.14
CA SER A 42 1.09 11.49 -53.86
C SER A 42 0.57 11.89 -52.49
N ILE A 43 -0.64 11.45 -52.11
CA ILE A 43 -1.21 11.67 -50.77
C ILE A 43 -0.32 11.08 -49.68
N THR A 44 0.14 9.84 -49.88
CA THR A 44 1.01 9.16 -48.90
C THR A 44 2.36 9.85 -48.78
N SER A 45 2.90 10.40 -49.88
CA SER A 45 4.14 11.17 -49.89
C SER A 45 3.97 12.46 -49.09
N ALA A 46 2.89 13.21 -49.31
CA ALA A 46 2.57 14.44 -48.56
C ALA A 46 2.41 14.16 -47.05
N LEU A 47 1.73 13.06 -46.69
CA LEU A 47 1.60 12.64 -45.29
C LEU A 47 2.95 12.31 -44.63
N ARG A 48 3.84 11.59 -45.34
CA ARG A 48 5.19 11.30 -44.84
C ARG A 48 6.05 12.56 -44.68
N ALA A 49 5.86 13.54 -45.54
CA ALA A 49 6.54 14.84 -45.48
C ALA A 49 5.95 15.75 -44.39
N GLY A 50 4.88 15.36 -43.67
CA GLY A 50 4.19 16.20 -42.70
C GLY A 50 3.35 17.34 -43.32
N GLN A 51 3.11 17.27 -44.63
CA GLN A 51 2.35 18.24 -45.41
C GLN A 51 0.85 17.92 -45.34
N PHE A 52 0.29 17.97 -44.12
CA PHE A 52 -1.07 17.49 -43.86
C PHE A 52 -2.16 18.27 -44.61
N GLU A 53 -1.97 19.58 -44.78
CA GLU A 53 -2.92 20.41 -45.55
C GLU A 53 -2.92 20.04 -47.01
N GLU A 54 -1.75 19.86 -47.62
CA GLU A 54 -1.61 19.39 -48.99
C GLU A 54 -2.21 18.00 -49.20
N ALA A 55 -1.97 17.08 -48.26
CA ALA A 55 -2.59 15.77 -48.26
C ALA A 55 -4.13 15.85 -48.26
N LEU A 56 -4.73 16.76 -47.48
CA LEU A 56 -6.18 16.94 -47.43
C LEU A 56 -6.72 17.54 -48.76
N GLN A 57 -5.96 18.44 -49.41
CA GLN A 57 -6.34 18.96 -50.74
C GLN A 57 -6.31 17.89 -51.80
N LEU A 58 -5.27 17.02 -51.80
CA LEU A 58 -5.17 15.91 -52.71
C LEU A 58 -6.23 14.82 -52.48
N LEU A 59 -6.63 14.61 -51.20
CA LEU A 59 -7.66 13.65 -50.84
C LEU A 59 -9.05 14.03 -51.30
N LYS A 60 -9.37 15.34 -51.41
CA LYS A 60 -10.71 15.81 -51.75
C LYS A 60 -11.24 15.25 -53.07
N PRO A 61 -10.55 15.43 -54.21
CA PRO A 61 -11.02 14.88 -55.51
C PRO A 61 -11.05 13.35 -55.55
N GLU A 62 -10.15 12.68 -54.83
CA GLU A 62 -10.12 11.22 -54.79
C GLU A 62 -11.32 10.67 -54.01
N LEU A 63 -11.72 11.31 -52.90
CA LEU A 63 -12.90 10.98 -52.13
C LEU A 63 -14.22 11.27 -52.89
N ASP A 64 -14.25 12.34 -53.67
CA ASP A 64 -15.41 12.69 -54.50
C ASP A 64 -15.66 11.62 -55.59
N GLN A 65 -14.58 11.02 -56.13
CA GLN A 65 -14.63 9.94 -57.10
C GLN A 65 -14.89 8.56 -56.48
N ASN A 66 -14.33 8.33 -55.29
CA ASN A 66 -14.35 7.03 -54.61
C ASN A 66 -14.82 7.16 -53.13
N PRO A 67 -16.08 7.57 -52.86
CA PRO A 67 -16.57 7.86 -51.53
C PRO A 67 -16.61 6.64 -50.60
N ASN A 68 -16.68 5.46 -51.15
CA ASN A 68 -16.74 4.19 -50.42
C ASN A 68 -15.39 3.47 -50.30
N ASN A 69 -14.27 4.20 -50.50
CA ASN A 69 -12.94 3.65 -50.28
C ASN A 69 -12.46 3.85 -48.86
N PRO A 70 -12.34 2.80 -48.02
CA PRO A 70 -11.95 2.93 -46.61
C PRO A 70 -10.50 3.45 -46.44
N GLN A 71 -9.62 3.18 -47.42
CA GLN A 71 -8.23 3.65 -47.42
C GLN A 71 -8.16 5.19 -47.49
N LEU A 72 -8.96 5.81 -48.37
CA LEU A 72 -8.95 7.28 -48.53
C LEU A 72 -9.46 7.97 -47.25
N TRP A 73 -10.52 7.44 -46.63
CA TRP A 73 -11.03 7.96 -45.36
C TRP A 73 -10.01 7.78 -44.22
N THR A 74 -9.25 6.67 -44.22
CA THR A 74 -8.17 6.45 -43.25
C THR A 74 -7.04 7.46 -43.44
N LEU A 75 -6.60 7.70 -44.69
CA LEU A 75 -5.59 8.72 -45.00
C LEU A 75 -6.06 10.12 -44.60
N ARG A 76 -7.36 10.42 -44.76
CA ARG A 76 -7.95 11.68 -44.26
C ARG A 76 -7.89 11.76 -42.73
N GLY A 77 -8.19 10.68 -42.04
CA GLY A 77 -8.06 10.58 -40.56
C GLY A 77 -6.63 10.84 -40.12
N ILE A 78 -5.64 10.24 -40.78
CA ILE A 78 -4.21 10.46 -40.51
C ILE A 78 -3.81 11.92 -40.74
N ALA A 79 -4.22 12.54 -41.85
CA ALA A 79 -3.94 13.95 -42.14
C ALA A 79 -4.53 14.89 -41.09
N LEU A 80 -5.77 14.66 -40.68
CA LEU A 80 -6.46 15.44 -39.66
C LEU A 80 -5.81 15.25 -38.28
N SER A 81 -5.40 14.03 -37.94
CA SER A 81 -4.65 13.75 -36.71
C SER A 81 -3.31 14.49 -36.69
N GLY A 82 -2.59 14.52 -37.82
CA GLY A 82 -1.35 15.29 -37.95
C GLY A 82 -1.52 16.79 -37.76
N LYS A 83 -2.70 17.35 -38.06
CA LYS A 83 -3.10 18.73 -37.79
C LYS A 83 -3.60 18.95 -36.36
N ASP A 84 -3.58 17.94 -35.50
CA ASP A 84 -4.14 17.92 -34.14
C ASP A 84 -5.68 18.10 -34.09
N ASP A 85 -6.38 17.89 -35.22
CA ASP A 85 -7.85 17.89 -35.27
C ASP A 85 -8.39 16.48 -34.97
N LYS A 86 -8.22 16.09 -33.70
CA LYS A 86 -8.57 14.74 -33.23
C LYS A 86 -10.04 14.40 -33.41
N LYS A 87 -10.95 15.39 -33.34
CA LYS A 87 -12.38 15.16 -33.48
C LYS A 87 -12.72 14.77 -34.91
N LEU A 88 -12.26 15.54 -35.89
CA LEU A 88 -12.51 15.22 -37.30
C LEU A 88 -11.73 13.98 -37.74
N ALA A 89 -10.53 13.74 -37.20
CA ALA A 89 -9.79 12.51 -37.43
C ALA A 89 -10.59 11.26 -37.01
N LEU A 90 -11.17 11.27 -35.79
CA LEU A 90 -11.99 10.16 -35.32
C LEU A 90 -13.23 9.94 -36.18
N VAL A 91 -13.88 11.02 -36.65
CA VAL A 91 -15.03 10.93 -37.58
C VAL A 91 -14.58 10.27 -38.89
N ALA A 92 -13.42 10.64 -39.46
CA ALA A 92 -12.93 10.05 -40.69
C ALA A 92 -12.57 8.56 -40.52
N PHE A 93 -11.92 8.17 -39.43
CA PHE A 93 -11.65 6.78 -39.14
C PHE A 93 -12.94 5.95 -38.94
N ARG A 94 -13.91 6.48 -38.17
CA ARG A 94 -15.22 5.82 -38.00
C ARG A 94 -15.95 5.66 -39.33
N HIS A 95 -15.84 6.65 -40.22
CA HIS A 95 -16.44 6.52 -41.57
C HIS A 95 -15.76 5.39 -42.36
N ALA A 96 -14.42 5.29 -42.32
CA ALA A 96 -13.72 4.14 -42.93
C ALA A 96 -14.21 2.80 -42.38
N LEU A 97 -14.49 2.70 -41.07
CA LEU A 97 -14.99 1.51 -40.41
C LEU A 97 -16.46 1.21 -40.73
N THR A 98 -17.28 2.19 -41.10
CA THR A 98 -18.64 1.91 -41.61
C THR A 98 -18.61 1.24 -43.00
N ILE A 99 -17.57 1.51 -43.78
CA ILE A 99 -17.36 0.90 -45.12
C ILE A 99 -16.73 -0.49 -44.98
N SER A 100 -15.70 -0.61 -44.15
CA SER A 100 -14.98 -1.86 -43.88
C SER A 100 -14.69 -1.98 -42.37
N PRO A 101 -15.52 -2.70 -41.59
CA PRO A 101 -15.38 -2.80 -40.14
C PRO A 101 -14.04 -3.34 -39.67
N ASP A 102 -13.45 -4.26 -40.42
CA ASP A 102 -12.17 -4.92 -40.09
C ASP A 102 -10.95 -4.26 -40.76
N TYR A 103 -11.11 -3.05 -41.29
CA TYR A 103 -9.99 -2.34 -41.88
C TYR A 103 -8.99 -1.88 -40.82
N LEU A 104 -7.99 -2.69 -40.60
CA LEU A 104 -7.05 -2.57 -39.48
C LEU A 104 -6.41 -1.18 -39.34
N PRO A 105 -5.93 -0.47 -40.44
CA PRO A 105 -5.35 0.85 -40.28
C PRO A 105 -6.34 1.91 -39.76
N ALA A 106 -7.63 1.77 -40.07
CA ALA A 106 -8.67 2.66 -39.52
C ALA A 106 -9.00 2.33 -38.08
N LEU A 107 -9.00 1.03 -37.71
CA LEU A 107 -9.19 0.59 -36.32
C LEU A 107 -8.05 1.09 -35.42
N GLU A 108 -6.82 0.91 -35.84
CA GLU A 108 -5.64 1.40 -35.08
C GLU A 108 -5.67 2.93 -34.92
N GLY A 109 -5.99 3.67 -36.00
CA GLY A 109 -6.11 5.13 -35.94
C GLY A 109 -7.26 5.59 -35.06
N ALA A 110 -8.44 4.96 -35.19
CA ALA A 110 -9.62 5.28 -34.34
C ALA A 110 -9.33 4.96 -32.86
N ALA A 111 -8.75 3.80 -32.57
CA ALA A 111 -8.41 3.37 -31.23
C ALA A 111 -7.40 4.33 -30.57
N GLN A 112 -6.35 4.74 -31.31
CA GLN A 112 -5.36 5.69 -30.85
C GLN A 112 -6.00 7.04 -30.47
N ILE A 113 -6.81 7.61 -31.36
CA ILE A 113 -7.44 8.90 -31.10
C ILE A 113 -8.46 8.79 -29.97
N ALA A 114 -9.24 7.71 -29.92
CA ALA A 114 -10.20 7.47 -28.83
C ALA A 114 -9.49 7.35 -27.47
N TYR A 115 -8.35 6.66 -27.42
CA TYR A 115 -7.50 6.55 -26.22
C TYR A 115 -6.99 7.94 -25.78
N GLU A 116 -6.45 8.73 -26.70
CA GLU A 116 -5.90 10.06 -26.43
C GLU A 116 -6.93 11.07 -25.96
N THR A 117 -8.15 11.00 -26.52
CA THR A 117 -9.24 11.92 -26.18
C THR A 117 -10.08 11.45 -25.01
N GLY A 118 -9.87 10.22 -24.53
CA GLY A 118 -10.68 9.60 -23.48
C GLY A 118 -12.08 9.24 -23.97
N ASP A 119 -12.26 8.99 -25.27
CA ASP A 119 -13.54 8.58 -25.84
C ASP A 119 -13.92 7.20 -25.29
N LYS A 120 -15.23 7.01 -25.03
CA LYS A 120 -15.79 5.77 -24.48
C LYS A 120 -15.56 4.55 -25.35
N ASP A 121 -15.40 4.75 -26.67
CA ASP A 121 -15.20 3.69 -27.63
C ASP A 121 -13.74 3.19 -27.69
N ALA A 122 -12.80 3.77 -26.91
CA ALA A 122 -11.40 3.38 -26.90
C ALA A 122 -11.22 1.87 -26.64
N ILE A 123 -11.84 1.34 -25.58
CA ILE A 123 -11.73 -0.09 -25.24
C ILE A 123 -12.35 -0.99 -26.30
N PRO A 124 -13.60 -0.80 -26.76
CA PRO A 124 -14.14 -1.59 -27.85
C PRO A 124 -13.27 -1.62 -29.10
N LEU A 125 -12.73 -0.47 -29.51
CA LEU A 125 -11.85 -0.41 -30.68
C LEU A 125 -10.52 -1.17 -30.47
N LEU A 126 -9.89 -1.01 -29.31
CA LEU A 126 -8.66 -1.73 -28.97
C LEU A 126 -8.87 -3.25 -28.92
N LEU A 127 -10.00 -3.68 -28.33
CA LEU A 127 -10.37 -5.11 -28.31
C LEU A 127 -10.62 -5.64 -29.73
N HIS A 128 -11.21 -4.84 -30.62
CA HIS A 128 -11.38 -5.23 -32.03
C HIS A 128 -10.04 -5.35 -32.76
N VAL A 129 -9.08 -4.43 -32.49
CA VAL A 129 -7.69 -4.61 -32.99
C VAL A 129 -7.11 -5.94 -32.52
N LEU A 130 -7.28 -6.30 -31.22
CA LEU A 130 -6.77 -7.55 -30.67
C LEU A 130 -7.49 -8.82 -31.19
N GLN A 131 -8.74 -8.71 -31.67
CA GLN A 131 -9.40 -9.83 -32.38
C GLN A 131 -8.71 -10.15 -33.70
N LEU A 132 -8.21 -9.14 -34.41
CA LEU A 132 -7.49 -9.28 -35.67
C LEU A 132 -5.99 -9.52 -35.49
N ARG A 133 -5.41 -8.94 -34.43
CA ARG A 133 -3.98 -9.03 -34.07
C ARG A 133 -3.83 -9.27 -32.57
N PRO A 134 -3.96 -10.53 -32.12
CA PRO A 134 -4.00 -10.88 -30.69
C PRO A 134 -2.77 -10.44 -29.86
N ASP A 135 -1.62 -10.28 -30.51
CA ASP A 135 -0.36 -9.94 -29.85
C ASP A 135 0.09 -8.50 -30.15
N ASP A 136 -0.84 -7.59 -30.52
CA ASP A 136 -0.48 -6.19 -30.78
C ASP A 136 -0.04 -5.48 -29.48
N PRO A 137 1.26 -5.16 -29.31
CA PRO A 137 1.78 -4.66 -28.06
C PRO A 137 1.25 -3.26 -27.72
N THR A 138 0.92 -2.46 -28.74
CA THR A 138 0.40 -1.11 -28.58
C THR A 138 -1.01 -1.12 -27.98
N SER A 139 -1.89 -1.96 -28.55
CA SER A 139 -3.25 -2.16 -28.05
C SER A 139 -3.24 -2.72 -26.63
N HIS A 140 -2.35 -3.67 -26.33
CA HIS A 140 -2.17 -4.19 -24.99
C HIS A 140 -1.69 -3.10 -24.02
N ALA A 141 -0.69 -2.28 -24.36
CA ALA A 141 -0.23 -1.19 -23.50
C ALA A 141 -1.35 -0.17 -23.19
N MET A 142 -2.13 0.20 -24.21
CA MET A 142 -3.26 1.14 -24.03
C MET A 142 -4.37 0.56 -23.16
N LEU A 143 -4.75 -0.72 -23.37
CA LEU A 143 -5.74 -1.40 -22.53
C LEU A 143 -5.26 -1.51 -21.10
N GLY A 144 -3.99 -1.88 -20.87
CA GLY A 144 -3.40 -1.92 -19.53
C GLY A 144 -3.54 -0.59 -18.78
N VAL A 145 -3.27 0.53 -19.46
CA VAL A 145 -3.46 1.87 -18.87
C VAL A 145 -4.92 2.17 -18.59
N LEU A 146 -5.84 1.85 -19.51
CA LEU A 146 -7.27 2.10 -19.34
C LEU A 146 -7.85 1.28 -18.21
N ASP A 147 -7.51 -0.01 -18.10
CA ASP A 147 -7.96 -0.90 -17.04
C ASP A 147 -7.38 -0.52 -15.69
N SER A 148 -6.12 -0.12 -15.63
CA SER A 148 -5.50 0.41 -14.41
C SER A 148 -6.24 1.65 -13.89
N ARG A 149 -6.61 2.59 -14.76
CA ARG A 149 -7.39 3.80 -14.41
C ARG A 149 -8.80 3.47 -13.90
N ARG A 150 -9.39 2.35 -14.34
CA ARG A 150 -10.69 1.84 -13.88
C ARG A 150 -10.60 1.02 -12.60
N GLY A 151 -9.38 0.72 -12.14
CA GLY A 151 -9.13 -0.13 -10.98
C GLY A 151 -9.16 -1.63 -11.27
N ASN A 152 -9.29 -2.03 -12.51
CA ASN A 152 -9.28 -3.42 -13.00
C ASN A 152 -7.84 -3.95 -13.04
N CYS A 153 -7.18 -4.07 -11.87
CA CYS A 153 -5.76 -4.35 -11.82
C CYS A 153 -5.38 -5.71 -12.40
N ARG A 154 -6.22 -6.72 -12.31
CA ARG A 154 -5.92 -8.06 -12.86
C ARG A 154 -5.84 -8.05 -14.37
N GLU A 155 -6.82 -7.43 -15.01
CA GLU A 155 -6.88 -7.26 -16.47
C GLU A 155 -5.74 -6.34 -16.93
N ALA A 156 -5.48 -5.25 -16.19
CA ALA A 156 -4.39 -4.33 -16.49
C ALA A 156 -3.03 -5.04 -16.49
N VAL A 157 -2.72 -5.86 -15.49
CA VAL A 157 -1.49 -6.64 -15.40
C VAL A 157 -1.37 -7.59 -16.60
N THR A 158 -2.44 -8.33 -16.92
CA THR A 158 -2.45 -9.23 -18.09
C THR A 158 -2.12 -8.50 -19.40
N HIS A 159 -2.66 -7.29 -19.56
CA HIS A 159 -2.39 -6.47 -20.74
C HIS A 159 -0.97 -5.89 -20.73
N PHE A 160 -0.50 -5.40 -19.60
CA PHE A 160 0.87 -4.90 -19.48
C PHE A 160 1.92 -6.00 -19.75
N ASP A 161 1.69 -7.22 -19.26
CA ASP A 161 2.57 -8.37 -19.56
C ASP A 161 2.71 -8.63 -21.06
N ARG A 162 1.57 -8.60 -21.79
CA ARG A 162 1.54 -8.83 -23.24
C ARG A 162 2.09 -7.67 -24.06
N SER A 163 2.20 -6.47 -23.50
CA SER A 163 2.80 -5.32 -24.18
C SER A 163 4.33 -5.38 -24.26
N GLY A 164 4.97 -6.25 -23.47
CA GLY A 164 6.40 -6.55 -23.52
C GLY A 164 7.30 -5.34 -23.26
N SER A 165 8.36 -5.20 -24.04
CA SER A 165 9.35 -4.13 -23.90
C SER A 165 8.86 -2.76 -24.37
N LEU A 166 7.67 -2.66 -24.97
CA LEU A 166 7.10 -1.37 -25.39
C LEU A 166 6.94 -0.41 -24.20
N LEU A 167 6.66 -0.97 -23.02
CA LEU A 167 6.52 -0.19 -21.77
C LEU A 167 7.83 0.44 -21.30
N ASP A 168 8.99 -0.09 -21.70
CA ASP A 168 10.29 0.44 -21.22
C ASP A 168 10.49 1.90 -21.61
N SER A 169 9.88 2.34 -22.71
CA SER A 169 9.87 3.74 -23.13
C SER A 169 8.78 4.60 -22.47
N GLN A 170 7.96 4.02 -21.57
CA GLN A 170 6.77 4.65 -21.00
C GLN A 170 6.76 4.59 -19.45
N PRO A 171 7.57 5.42 -18.76
CA PRO A 171 7.70 5.37 -17.30
C PRO A 171 6.37 5.47 -16.55
N GLN A 172 5.42 6.28 -17.06
CA GLN A 172 4.10 6.44 -16.44
C GLN A 172 3.25 5.18 -16.53
N ALA A 173 3.34 4.42 -17.64
CA ALA A 173 2.65 3.14 -17.78
C ALA A 173 3.27 2.09 -16.85
N LEU A 174 4.60 2.06 -16.74
CA LEU A 174 5.31 1.20 -15.78
C LEU A 174 4.91 1.51 -14.33
N GLN A 175 4.75 2.80 -13.97
CA GLN A 175 4.26 3.18 -12.63
C GLN A 175 2.84 2.67 -12.36
N GLN A 176 1.94 2.73 -13.34
CA GLN A 176 0.57 2.20 -13.22
C GLN A 176 0.58 0.67 -13.10
N TYR A 177 1.42 0.02 -13.88
CA TYR A 177 1.63 -1.42 -13.83
C TYR A 177 2.12 -1.85 -12.43
N GLY A 178 3.21 -1.24 -11.93
CA GLY A 178 3.71 -1.50 -10.58
C GLY A 178 2.67 -1.24 -9.49
N ALA A 179 1.88 -0.17 -9.60
CA ALA A 179 0.82 0.11 -8.65
C ALA A 179 -0.29 -0.95 -8.65
N CYS A 180 -0.64 -1.51 -9.81
CA CYS A 180 -1.58 -2.63 -9.90
C CYS A 180 -1.03 -3.90 -9.28
N LEU A 181 0.25 -4.22 -9.50
CA LEU A 181 0.92 -5.37 -8.89
C LEU A 181 0.93 -5.28 -7.36
N VAL A 182 1.20 -4.09 -6.81
CA VAL A 182 1.11 -3.85 -5.35
C VAL A 182 -0.29 -4.15 -4.81
N ARG A 183 -1.33 -3.69 -5.51
CA ARG A 183 -2.73 -3.98 -5.12
C ARG A 183 -3.06 -5.47 -5.15
N LEU A 184 -2.45 -6.22 -6.07
CA LEU A 184 -2.58 -7.67 -6.19
C LEU A 184 -1.68 -8.43 -5.21
N LYS A 185 -0.84 -7.73 -4.44
CA LYS A 185 0.17 -8.27 -3.53
C LYS A 185 1.29 -9.06 -4.23
N GLU A 186 1.55 -8.74 -5.49
CA GLU A 186 2.65 -9.30 -6.29
C GLU A 186 3.90 -8.40 -6.11
N THR A 187 4.44 -8.38 -4.90
CA THR A 187 5.49 -7.43 -4.47
C THR A 187 6.78 -7.57 -5.25
N ASP A 188 7.27 -8.80 -5.47
CA ASP A 188 8.53 -9.03 -6.20
C ASP A 188 8.43 -8.57 -7.65
N HIS A 189 7.30 -8.83 -8.28
CA HIS A 189 7.04 -8.37 -9.64
C HIS A 189 6.94 -6.83 -9.68
N ALA A 190 6.28 -6.21 -8.70
CA ALA A 190 6.20 -4.76 -8.58
C ALA A 190 7.59 -4.12 -8.42
N ILE A 191 8.50 -4.71 -7.62
CA ILE A 191 9.89 -4.27 -7.47
C ILE A 191 10.59 -4.25 -8.83
N ALA A 192 10.49 -5.35 -9.59
CA ALA A 192 11.11 -5.44 -10.91
C ALA A 192 10.58 -4.37 -11.88
N VAL A 193 9.26 -4.13 -11.88
CA VAL A 193 8.62 -3.14 -12.75
C VAL A 193 8.99 -1.70 -12.35
N PHE A 194 8.99 -1.36 -11.06
CA PHE A 194 9.42 -0.03 -10.61
C PHE A 194 10.92 0.19 -10.85
N ALA A 195 11.77 -0.84 -10.71
CA ALA A 195 13.18 -0.74 -11.05
C ALA A 195 13.39 -0.44 -12.54
N ARG A 196 12.63 -1.10 -13.45
CA ARG A 196 12.62 -0.76 -14.88
C ARG A 196 12.20 0.68 -15.13
N ALA A 197 11.15 1.15 -14.46
CA ALA A 197 10.69 2.54 -14.57
C ALA A 197 11.78 3.54 -14.13
N LEU A 198 12.50 3.22 -13.06
CA LEU A 198 13.58 4.05 -12.51
C LEU A 198 14.80 4.11 -13.43
N GLN A 199 15.11 3.04 -14.17
CA GLN A 199 16.18 3.02 -15.17
C GLN A 199 15.90 4.00 -16.33
N GLN A 200 14.64 4.19 -16.69
CA GLN A 200 14.24 5.09 -17.80
C GLN A 200 14.16 6.55 -17.36
N SER A 201 13.81 6.78 -16.11
CA SER A 201 13.66 8.12 -15.57
C SER A 201 14.03 8.11 -14.10
N ASN A 202 15.09 8.84 -13.72
CA ASN A 202 15.50 8.97 -12.33
C ASN A 202 14.53 9.90 -11.55
N ASP A 203 13.23 9.53 -11.59
CA ASP A 203 12.17 10.28 -10.95
C ASP A 203 12.11 9.98 -9.44
N PRO A 204 12.14 11.00 -8.58
CA PRO A 204 12.06 10.84 -7.14
C PRO A 204 10.84 10.07 -6.64
N SER A 205 9.68 10.30 -7.27
CA SER A 205 8.43 9.63 -6.90
C SER A 205 8.49 8.14 -7.22
N THR A 206 9.06 7.76 -8.37
CA THR A 206 9.27 6.36 -8.75
C THR A 206 10.25 5.68 -7.80
N ARG A 207 11.33 6.37 -7.40
CA ARG A 207 12.32 5.89 -6.44
C ARG A 207 11.69 5.62 -5.07
N TYR A 208 10.90 6.56 -4.57
CA TYR A 208 10.17 6.39 -3.32
C TYR A 208 9.19 5.22 -3.37
N ARG A 209 8.44 5.06 -4.49
CA ARG A 209 7.54 3.91 -4.67
C ARG A 209 8.28 2.57 -4.68
N LEU A 210 9.43 2.50 -5.39
CA LEU A 210 10.27 1.30 -5.37
C LEU A 210 10.70 0.95 -3.94
N ALA A 211 11.24 1.94 -3.21
CA ALA A 211 11.66 1.76 -1.83
C ALA A 211 10.50 1.31 -0.92
N SER A 212 9.31 1.90 -1.10
CA SER A 212 8.12 1.52 -0.33
C SER A 212 7.72 0.06 -0.57
N VAL A 213 7.80 -0.41 -1.81
CA VAL A 213 7.48 -1.81 -2.13
C VAL A 213 8.56 -2.77 -1.63
N GLN A 214 9.83 -2.38 -1.70
CA GLN A 214 10.95 -3.14 -1.11
C GLN A 214 10.76 -3.30 0.41
N MET A 215 10.30 -2.24 1.09
CA MET A 215 9.99 -2.31 2.53
C MET A 215 8.82 -3.27 2.82
N ILE A 216 7.74 -3.21 2.02
CA ILE A 216 6.62 -4.17 2.12
C ILE A 216 7.10 -5.61 1.91
N ALA A 217 8.06 -5.83 1.01
CA ALA A 217 8.66 -7.14 0.73
C ALA A 217 9.70 -7.56 1.80
N GLN A 218 9.89 -6.79 2.86
CA GLN A 218 10.88 -7.05 3.92
C GLN A 218 12.33 -7.04 3.41
N HIS A 219 12.65 -6.12 2.49
CA HIS A 219 13.99 -5.90 1.94
C HIS A 219 14.57 -4.56 2.45
N PRO A 220 14.87 -4.40 3.75
CA PRO A 220 15.28 -3.12 4.32
C PRO A 220 16.58 -2.57 3.73
N LYS A 221 17.57 -3.42 3.45
CA LYS A 221 18.84 -3.00 2.83
C LYS A 221 18.67 -2.41 1.44
N ASP A 222 17.83 -3.04 0.63
CA ASP A 222 17.52 -2.53 -0.71
C ASP A 222 16.71 -1.23 -0.63
N THR A 223 15.81 -1.12 0.36
CA THR A 223 15.06 0.11 0.65
C THR A 223 16.01 1.27 0.96
N ILE A 224 16.96 1.08 1.88
CA ILE A 224 17.98 2.08 2.25
C ILE A 224 18.78 2.49 1.01
N ALA A 225 19.33 1.52 0.28
CA ALA A 225 20.11 1.78 -0.93
C ALA A 225 19.31 2.56 -1.99
N THR A 226 18.04 2.22 -2.16
CA THR A 226 17.13 2.91 -3.09
C THR A 226 16.85 4.34 -2.64
N LEU A 227 16.69 4.60 -1.34
CA LEU A 227 16.40 5.93 -0.79
C LEU A 227 17.63 6.84 -0.73
N GLN A 228 18.87 6.29 -0.71
CA GLN A 228 20.10 7.05 -0.50
C GLN A 228 20.19 8.35 -1.33
N PRO A 229 19.90 8.37 -2.65
CA PRO A 229 19.97 9.61 -3.44
C PRO A 229 18.90 10.66 -3.05
N LEU A 230 17.84 10.27 -2.35
CA LEU A 230 16.83 11.19 -1.83
C LEU A 230 17.25 11.73 -0.46
N LEU A 231 17.92 10.91 0.35
CA LEU A 231 18.44 11.30 1.67
C LEU A 231 19.62 12.29 1.57
N GLU A 232 20.40 12.22 0.50
CA GLU A 232 21.54 13.12 0.24
C GLU A 232 21.15 14.52 -0.23
N ARG A 233 19.85 14.78 -0.41
CA ARG A 233 19.39 16.14 -0.77
C ARG A 233 19.52 17.08 0.42
N ASN A 234 19.68 18.39 0.13
CA ASN A 234 19.79 19.40 1.17
C ASN A 234 18.57 19.46 2.12
N SER A 235 17.41 19.09 1.63
CA SER A 235 16.16 19.00 2.41
C SER A 235 15.39 17.78 1.90
N PRO A 236 15.62 16.60 2.47
CA PRO A 236 14.83 15.41 2.17
C PRO A 236 13.38 15.59 2.62
N ASP A 237 12.44 15.02 1.85
CA ASP A 237 11.02 15.01 2.22
C ASP A 237 10.81 14.16 3.49
N ALA A 238 9.85 14.55 4.34
CA ALA A 238 9.55 13.84 5.59
C ALA A 238 9.20 12.37 5.36
N ASP A 239 8.35 12.08 4.36
CA ASP A 239 7.96 10.71 4.00
C ASP A 239 9.17 9.84 3.63
N VAL A 240 10.20 10.44 3.01
CA VAL A 240 11.46 9.76 2.67
C VAL A 240 12.26 9.43 3.93
N LEU A 241 12.33 10.38 4.88
CA LEU A 241 13.02 10.19 6.14
C LEU A 241 12.31 9.18 7.03
N GLU A 242 10.99 9.20 7.08
CA GLU A 242 10.15 8.22 7.80
C GLU A 242 10.36 6.81 7.26
N LEU A 243 10.24 6.62 5.94
CA LEU A 243 10.47 5.33 5.31
C LEU A 243 11.92 4.83 5.52
N ALA A 244 12.90 5.74 5.50
CA ALA A 244 14.29 5.41 5.78
C ALA A 244 14.48 4.99 7.24
N ALA A 245 13.83 5.66 8.19
CA ALA A 245 13.87 5.28 9.59
C ALA A 245 13.32 3.87 9.82
N MET A 246 12.17 3.58 9.23
CA MET A 246 11.58 2.22 9.27
C MET A 246 12.54 1.18 8.68
N ALA A 247 13.21 1.51 7.57
CA ALA A 247 14.14 0.59 6.93
C ALA A 247 15.43 0.39 7.75
N TYR A 248 15.97 1.46 8.35
CA TYR A 248 17.12 1.36 9.24
C TYR A 248 16.79 0.56 10.50
N GLU A 249 15.61 0.74 11.08
CA GLU A 249 15.18 -0.04 12.24
C GLU A 249 15.02 -1.52 11.88
N ALA A 250 14.41 -1.83 10.73
CA ALA A 250 14.27 -3.20 10.24
C ALA A 250 15.60 -3.86 9.84
N ASP A 251 16.67 -3.06 9.56
CA ASP A 251 18.06 -3.52 9.33
C ASP A 251 18.89 -3.50 10.62
N GLU A 252 18.25 -3.37 11.79
CA GLU A 252 18.89 -3.32 13.11
C GLU A 252 19.92 -2.16 13.27
N ASN A 253 19.71 -1.06 12.54
CA ASN A 253 20.53 0.15 12.60
C ASN A 253 19.79 1.31 13.29
N THR A 254 19.41 1.11 14.55
CA THR A 254 18.68 2.07 15.38
C THR A 254 19.34 3.46 15.46
N PRO A 255 20.68 3.60 15.54
CA PRO A 255 21.30 4.94 15.56
C PRO A 255 20.96 5.77 14.33
N GLU A 256 20.97 5.19 13.14
CA GLU A 256 20.61 5.88 11.90
C GLU A 256 19.08 6.12 11.81
N ALA A 257 18.25 5.18 12.26
CA ALA A 257 16.80 5.36 12.35
C ALA A 257 16.46 6.59 13.20
N VAL A 258 17.03 6.70 14.40
CA VAL A 258 16.84 7.83 15.31
C VAL A 258 17.35 9.13 14.69
N ARG A 259 18.49 9.11 14.02
CA ARG A 259 19.07 10.29 13.36
C ARG A 259 18.12 10.85 12.28
N VAL A 260 17.58 9.98 11.42
CA VAL A 260 16.69 10.42 10.33
C VAL A 260 15.30 10.83 10.86
N LEU A 261 14.77 10.18 11.91
CA LEU A 261 13.53 10.60 12.56
C LEU A 261 13.66 11.99 13.19
N ARG A 262 14.76 12.26 13.89
CA ARG A 262 15.03 13.61 14.42
C ARG A 262 15.09 14.65 13.32
N GLN A 263 15.73 14.33 12.20
CA GLN A 263 15.79 15.22 11.04
C GLN A 263 14.39 15.45 10.45
N ALA A 264 13.56 14.41 10.35
CA ALA A 264 12.18 14.52 9.90
C ALA A 264 11.35 15.43 10.80
N ILE A 265 11.45 15.25 12.13
CA ILE A 265 10.77 16.09 13.15
C ILE A 265 11.19 17.55 13.04
N VAL A 266 12.49 17.83 12.85
CA VAL A 266 12.97 19.21 12.67
C VAL A 266 12.39 19.85 11.40
N SER A 267 12.27 19.07 10.32
CA SER A 267 11.70 19.54 9.04
C SER A 267 10.18 19.73 9.11
N ASN A 268 9.47 18.88 9.86
CA ASN A 268 8.02 18.88 9.98
C ASN A 268 7.55 18.77 11.45
N PRO A 269 7.78 19.78 12.29
CA PRO A 269 7.54 19.71 13.72
C PRO A 269 6.05 19.62 14.11
N ARG A 270 5.14 19.70 13.14
CA ARG A 270 3.69 19.53 13.36
C ARG A 270 3.16 18.17 12.92
N ASP A 271 3.99 17.30 12.39
CA ASP A 271 3.58 15.96 12.02
C ASP A 271 3.60 15.05 13.26
N VAL A 272 2.41 14.69 13.71
CA VAL A 272 2.21 13.84 14.90
C VAL A 272 2.79 12.44 14.71
N ASN A 273 2.74 11.90 13.49
CA ASN A 273 3.18 10.53 13.22
C ASN A 273 4.68 10.36 13.47
N LEU A 274 5.50 11.35 13.11
CA LEU A 274 6.95 11.30 13.33
C LEU A 274 7.32 11.16 14.82
N TYR A 275 6.56 11.82 15.70
CA TYR A 275 6.75 11.67 17.14
C TYR A 275 6.28 10.30 17.63
N LEU A 276 5.18 9.77 17.08
CA LEU A 276 4.70 8.43 17.43
C LEU A 276 5.69 7.35 16.98
N ASP A 277 6.28 7.48 15.81
CA ASP A 277 7.33 6.57 15.34
C ASP A 277 8.56 6.62 16.25
N PHE A 278 8.95 7.83 16.67
CA PHE A 278 10.03 7.97 17.65
C PHE A 278 9.69 7.33 18.99
N ALA A 279 8.45 7.47 19.46
CA ALA A 279 7.98 6.82 20.70
C ALA A 279 8.03 5.28 20.56
N ASN A 280 7.64 4.74 19.42
CA ASN A 280 7.71 3.29 19.15
C ASN A 280 9.15 2.79 19.25
N VAL A 281 10.11 3.46 18.60
CA VAL A 281 11.54 3.13 18.72
C VAL A 281 11.99 3.19 20.19
N CYS A 282 11.56 4.20 20.95
CA CYS A 282 11.91 4.31 22.37
C CYS A 282 11.28 3.20 23.21
N LEU A 283 10.08 2.72 22.88
CA LEU A 283 9.43 1.60 23.57
C LEU A 283 10.17 0.28 23.27
N ASP A 284 10.49 0.04 22.00
CA ASP A 284 11.18 -1.17 21.56
C ASP A 284 12.57 -1.29 22.20
N HIS A 285 13.31 -0.16 22.34
CA HIS A 285 14.66 -0.12 22.92
C HIS A 285 14.69 0.30 24.38
N GLN A 286 13.55 0.28 25.09
CA GLN A 286 13.44 0.59 26.52
C GLN A 286 14.06 1.96 26.91
N SER A 287 13.98 2.94 26.01
CA SER A 287 14.52 4.28 26.17
C SER A 287 13.42 5.28 26.53
N PHE A 288 12.65 4.95 27.57
CA PHE A 288 11.36 5.56 27.88
C PHE A 288 11.46 7.07 28.20
N SER A 289 12.47 7.50 28.95
CA SER A 289 12.68 8.92 29.27
C SER A 289 12.98 9.75 28.02
N VAL A 290 13.80 9.24 27.10
CA VAL A 290 14.07 9.90 25.81
C VAL A 290 12.77 10.04 25.00
N GLY A 291 11.91 9.01 25.03
CA GLY A 291 10.60 9.05 24.42
C GLY A 291 9.69 10.13 25.03
N VAL A 292 9.66 10.23 26.36
CA VAL A 292 8.90 11.28 27.08
C VAL A 292 9.34 12.68 26.65
N ASP A 293 10.66 12.94 26.56
CA ASP A 293 11.17 14.24 26.15
C ASP A 293 10.75 14.58 24.71
N MET A 294 10.79 13.60 23.81
CA MET A 294 10.32 13.80 22.44
C MET A 294 8.80 14.05 22.38
N MET A 295 8.00 13.33 23.20
CA MET A 295 6.54 13.58 23.28
C MET A 295 6.26 14.98 23.85
N ASN A 296 7.05 15.47 24.80
CA ASN A 296 6.95 16.84 25.32
C ASN A 296 7.15 17.86 24.18
N ALA A 297 8.19 17.70 23.37
CA ALA A 297 8.43 18.56 22.21
C ALA A 297 7.29 18.50 21.19
N GLY A 298 6.74 17.31 20.95
CA GLY A 298 5.58 17.14 20.08
C GLY A 298 4.33 17.85 20.61
N LEU A 299 4.09 17.78 21.90
CA LEU A 299 2.95 18.44 22.58
C LEU A 299 3.11 19.96 22.66
N GLU A 300 4.33 20.50 22.70
CA GLU A 300 4.58 21.94 22.52
C GLU A 300 4.17 22.39 21.11
N ALA A 301 4.49 21.61 20.07
CA ALA A 301 4.12 21.93 18.70
C ALA A 301 2.63 21.69 18.39
N GLN A 302 2.02 20.66 19.02
CA GLN A 302 0.65 20.19 18.81
C GLN A 302 -0.09 19.90 20.14
N PRO A 303 -0.48 20.92 20.92
CA PRO A 303 -1.05 20.73 22.27
C PRO A 303 -2.41 20.01 22.32
N LYS A 304 -3.04 19.80 21.17
CA LYS A 304 -4.35 19.14 21.07
C LYS A 304 -4.26 17.75 20.42
N ALA A 305 -3.06 17.24 20.17
CA ALA A 305 -2.87 15.93 19.57
C ALA A 305 -3.09 14.82 20.62
N ALA A 306 -4.30 14.30 20.72
CA ALA A 306 -4.65 13.21 21.64
C ALA A 306 -3.71 12.00 21.55
N PRO A 307 -3.27 11.54 20.34
CA PRO A 307 -2.33 10.41 20.24
C PRO A 307 -1.00 10.62 20.96
N LEU A 308 -0.48 11.86 21.02
CA LEU A 308 0.78 12.15 21.71
C LEU A 308 0.63 12.03 23.23
N TYR A 309 -0.51 12.41 23.79
CA TYR A 309 -0.80 12.17 25.21
C TYR A 309 -0.89 10.68 25.51
N VAL A 310 -1.54 9.90 24.64
CA VAL A 310 -1.57 8.44 24.81
C VAL A 310 -0.17 7.85 24.78
N ALA A 311 0.66 8.21 23.79
CA ALA A 311 2.02 7.72 23.66
C ALA A 311 2.89 8.10 24.87
N ARG A 312 2.81 9.35 25.36
CA ARG A 312 3.54 9.79 26.54
C ARG A 312 3.06 9.08 27.81
N GLY A 313 1.75 8.88 27.93
CA GLY A 313 1.18 8.11 29.03
C GLY A 313 1.69 6.67 29.06
N VAL A 314 1.77 6.00 27.89
CA VAL A 314 2.35 4.65 27.79
C VAL A 314 3.83 4.63 28.23
N LEU A 315 4.60 5.63 27.82
CA LEU A 315 6.00 5.77 28.26
C LEU A 315 6.11 6.00 29.77
N TYR A 316 5.23 6.82 30.37
CA TYR A 316 5.16 7.01 31.82
C TYR A 316 4.81 5.72 32.57
N VAL A 317 3.93 4.88 32.00
CA VAL A 317 3.65 3.56 32.58
C VAL A 317 4.92 2.72 32.66
N GLN A 318 5.75 2.72 31.62
CA GLN A 318 7.02 1.97 31.59
C GLN A 318 8.04 2.52 32.60
N LEU A 319 7.93 3.78 32.99
CA LEU A 319 8.73 4.43 34.02
C LEU A 319 8.13 4.26 35.44
N ALA A 320 7.02 3.56 35.58
CA ALA A 320 6.23 3.45 36.81
C ALA A 320 5.72 4.83 37.35
N GLU A 321 5.58 5.84 36.49
CA GLU A 321 5.06 7.15 36.80
C GLU A 321 3.54 7.22 36.56
N TYR A 322 2.77 6.41 37.27
CA TYR A 322 1.36 6.12 36.98
C TYR A 322 0.45 7.35 37.09
N ASP A 323 0.67 8.25 38.03
CA ASP A 323 -0.10 9.49 38.17
C ASP A 323 0.00 10.39 36.93
N LYS A 324 1.22 10.47 36.31
CA LYS A 324 1.43 11.22 35.08
C LYS A 324 0.78 10.53 33.89
N ALA A 325 0.86 9.20 33.84
CA ALA A 325 0.22 8.41 32.82
C ALA A 325 -1.31 8.61 32.84
N GLU A 326 -1.92 8.54 34.02
CA GLU A 326 -3.37 8.75 34.19
C GLU A 326 -3.79 10.16 33.74
N ALA A 327 -3.04 11.19 34.12
CA ALA A 327 -3.32 12.58 33.71
C ALA A 327 -3.28 12.71 32.15
N ASP A 328 -2.32 12.07 31.50
CA ASP A 328 -2.20 12.09 30.06
C ASP A 328 -3.35 11.32 29.37
N PHE A 329 -3.73 10.16 29.88
CA PHE A 329 -4.83 9.39 29.33
C PHE A 329 -6.17 10.12 29.49
N GLN A 330 -6.42 10.76 30.64
CA GLN A 330 -7.59 11.61 30.87
C GLN A 330 -7.60 12.79 29.87
N LYS A 331 -6.43 13.39 29.62
CA LYS A 331 -6.31 14.48 28.67
C LYS A 331 -6.59 14.01 27.23
N ALA A 332 -6.11 12.83 26.85
CA ALA A 332 -6.40 12.23 25.55
C ALA A 332 -7.90 11.99 25.36
N ASP A 333 -8.58 11.41 26.37
CA ASP A 333 -10.03 11.17 26.33
C ASP A 333 -10.84 12.48 26.26
N PHE A 334 -10.39 13.53 26.95
CA PHE A 334 -11.00 14.84 26.83
C PHE A 334 -10.89 15.43 25.43
N LEU A 335 -9.75 15.24 24.77
CA LEU A 335 -9.50 15.77 23.43
C LEU A 335 -10.18 14.94 22.34
N SER A 336 -10.27 13.63 22.51
CA SER A 336 -10.83 12.69 21.53
C SER A 336 -11.78 11.66 22.17
N PRO A 337 -12.96 12.08 22.66
CA PRO A 337 -13.86 11.21 23.42
C PRO A 337 -14.40 10.01 22.64
N ARG A 338 -14.39 10.08 21.31
CA ARG A 338 -14.91 9.01 20.42
C ARG A 338 -13.94 7.85 20.24
N GLU A 339 -12.65 8.09 20.36
CA GLU A 339 -11.62 7.08 20.10
C GLU A 339 -11.36 6.16 21.29
N ALA A 340 -11.75 6.58 22.50
CA ALA A 340 -11.63 5.82 23.77
C ALA A 340 -10.20 5.29 24.06
N LEU A 341 -9.19 5.85 23.38
CA LEU A 341 -7.80 5.40 23.47
C LEU A 341 -7.22 5.60 24.87
N GLY A 342 -7.50 6.76 25.47
CA GLY A 342 -7.07 7.07 26.83
C GLY A 342 -7.65 6.11 27.87
N SER A 343 -8.97 5.82 27.80
CA SER A 343 -9.62 4.89 28.73
C SER A 343 -9.07 3.46 28.65
N ALA A 344 -8.72 2.99 27.45
CA ALA A 344 -8.10 1.68 27.27
C ALA A 344 -6.67 1.66 27.87
N ALA A 345 -5.91 2.73 27.62
CA ALA A 345 -4.53 2.86 28.12
C ALA A 345 -4.48 2.98 29.65
N GLU A 346 -5.40 3.74 30.28
CA GLU A 346 -5.53 3.80 31.74
C GLU A 346 -5.83 2.41 32.35
N GLY A 347 -6.72 1.65 31.69
CA GLY A 347 -7.01 0.29 32.16
C GLY A 347 -5.77 -0.63 32.10
N LEU A 348 -4.95 -0.51 31.05
CA LEU A 348 -3.69 -1.25 30.94
C LEU A 348 -2.67 -0.79 31.98
N ALA A 349 -2.56 0.51 32.25
CA ALA A 349 -1.67 1.04 33.28
C ALA A 349 -2.01 0.49 34.66
N ALA A 350 -3.29 0.50 35.03
CA ALA A 350 -3.75 -0.05 36.29
C ALA A 350 -3.42 -1.54 36.48
N VAL A 351 -3.42 -2.32 35.39
CA VAL A 351 -2.99 -3.73 35.45
C VAL A 351 -1.49 -3.86 35.77
N GLN A 352 -0.66 -2.92 35.29
CA GLN A 352 0.79 -2.96 35.55
C GLN A 352 1.21 -2.50 36.95
N GLU A 353 0.36 -1.77 37.66
CA GLU A 353 0.61 -1.39 39.07
C GLU A 353 0.68 -2.62 40.01
N ASN A 354 0.40 -3.81 39.51
CA ASN A 354 0.32 -5.04 40.32
C ASN A 354 -0.65 -4.96 41.50
N ASP A 355 -1.62 -4.05 41.40
CA ASP A 355 -2.78 -3.92 42.31
C ASP A 355 -4.07 -4.26 41.56
N PRO A 356 -4.47 -5.54 41.53
CA PRO A 356 -5.64 -5.99 40.76
C PRO A 356 -6.96 -5.41 41.33
N ASP A 357 -7.01 -5.00 42.60
CA ASP A 357 -8.21 -4.41 43.19
C ASP A 357 -8.41 -2.98 42.73
N HIS A 358 -7.35 -2.17 42.74
CA HIS A 358 -7.36 -0.82 42.17
C HIS A 358 -7.66 -0.86 40.65
N ALA A 359 -6.99 -1.73 39.93
CA ALA A 359 -7.22 -1.92 38.49
C ALA A 359 -8.69 -2.27 38.18
N LEU A 360 -9.28 -3.19 38.96
CA LEU A 360 -10.69 -3.57 38.80
C LEU A 360 -11.64 -2.41 39.08
N ALA A 361 -11.40 -1.64 40.15
CA ALA A 361 -12.19 -0.47 40.51
C ALA A 361 -12.15 0.59 39.38
N THR A 362 -10.96 0.89 38.85
CA THR A 362 -10.75 1.82 37.73
C THR A 362 -11.50 1.38 36.48
N VAL A 363 -11.38 0.13 36.10
CA VAL A 363 -12.08 -0.43 34.93
C VAL A 363 -13.60 -0.41 35.13
N GLN A 364 -14.09 -0.69 36.35
CA GLN A 364 -15.53 -0.66 36.64
C GLN A 364 -16.12 0.76 36.50
N VAL A 365 -15.44 1.79 37.01
CA VAL A 365 -15.86 3.20 36.85
C VAL A 365 -15.95 3.59 35.37
N LYS A 366 -15.02 3.13 34.55
CA LYS A 366 -15.03 3.41 33.12
C LYS A 366 -16.11 2.61 32.36
N LEU A 367 -16.34 1.37 32.73
CA LEU A 367 -17.42 0.54 32.17
C LEU A 367 -18.80 1.12 32.53
N ALA A 368 -18.95 1.80 33.69
CA ALA A 368 -20.18 2.49 33.99
C ALA A 368 -20.49 3.62 32.98
N LYS A 369 -19.46 4.28 32.46
CA LYS A 369 -19.58 5.31 31.41
C LYS A 369 -19.67 4.75 30.00
N LYS A 370 -18.93 3.66 29.73
CA LYS A 370 -18.84 2.99 28.41
C LYS A 370 -19.13 1.48 28.54
N PRO A 371 -20.38 1.04 28.76
CA PRO A 371 -20.72 -0.33 29.15
C PRO A 371 -20.52 -1.37 28.02
N ASN A 372 -20.25 -0.92 26.81
CA ASN A 372 -20.05 -1.75 25.63
C ASN A 372 -18.66 -1.56 25.01
N ASP A 373 -17.70 -1.02 25.74
CA ASP A 373 -16.32 -0.94 25.28
C ASP A 373 -15.68 -2.33 25.35
N PRO A 374 -15.28 -2.95 24.20
CA PRO A 374 -14.78 -4.31 24.18
C PRO A 374 -13.42 -4.45 24.87
N PHE A 375 -12.59 -3.40 24.91
CA PHE A 375 -11.29 -3.44 25.59
C PHE A 375 -11.46 -3.38 27.10
N LEU A 376 -12.31 -2.49 27.61
CA LEU A 376 -12.59 -2.43 29.05
C LEU A 376 -13.26 -3.73 29.56
N LEU A 377 -14.12 -4.33 28.76
CA LEU A 377 -14.70 -5.65 29.06
C LEU A 377 -13.64 -6.74 29.08
N TYR A 378 -12.71 -6.73 28.14
CA TYR A 378 -11.56 -7.64 28.13
C TYR A 378 -10.69 -7.44 29.39
N LEU A 379 -10.31 -6.21 29.71
CA LEU A 379 -9.48 -5.90 30.87
C LEU A 379 -10.15 -6.37 32.18
N ARG A 380 -11.46 -6.11 32.33
CA ARG A 380 -12.21 -6.63 33.47
C ARG A 380 -12.11 -8.16 33.58
N ALA A 381 -12.26 -8.84 32.46
CA ALA A 381 -12.17 -10.30 32.42
C ALA A 381 -10.75 -10.79 32.79
N ASP A 382 -9.74 -10.13 32.26
CA ASP A 382 -8.34 -10.48 32.48
C ASP A 382 -7.93 -10.26 33.95
N ILE A 383 -8.22 -9.08 34.53
CA ILE A 383 -7.95 -8.78 35.95
C ILE A 383 -8.62 -9.80 36.87
N LEU A 384 -9.92 -10.06 36.64
CA LEU A 384 -10.64 -11.07 37.42
C LEU A 384 -10.00 -12.46 37.29
N THR A 385 -9.54 -12.82 36.08
CA THR A 385 -8.90 -14.12 35.82
C THR A 385 -7.52 -14.21 36.46
N GLN A 386 -6.78 -13.12 36.58
CA GLN A 386 -5.47 -13.06 37.25
C GLN A 386 -5.62 -13.25 38.78
N LYS A 387 -6.70 -12.77 39.38
CA LYS A 387 -7.03 -13.03 40.80
C LYS A 387 -7.28 -14.50 41.11
N GLY A 388 -7.35 -15.37 40.11
CA GLY A 388 -7.48 -16.83 40.28
C GLY A 388 -8.83 -17.26 40.85
N PRO A 389 -9.98 -16.77 40.34
CA PRO A 389 -11.28 -17.11 40.88
C PRO A 389 -11.59 -18.58 40.76
N GLU A 390 -12.23 -19.16 41.74
CA GLU A 390 -12.68 -20.55 41.71
C GLU A 390 -13.79 -20.76 40.67
N PRO A 391 -13.76 -21.86 39.90
CA PRO A 391 -14.82 -22.16 38.96
C PRO A 391 -16.20 -22.18 39.65
N GLY A 392 -17.13 -21.38 39.10
CA GLY A 392 -18.48 -21.23 39.66
C GLY A 392 -18.65 -20.08 40.68
N SER A 393 -17.58 -19.40 41.09
CA SER A 393 -17.66 -18.20 41.91
C SER A 393 -18.35 -17.05 41.15
N THR A 394 -18.69 -15.99 41.85
CA THR A 394 -19.28 -14.76 41.23
C THR A 394 -18.27 -14.13 40.31
N GLU A 395 -17.03 -13.97 40.75
CA GLU A 395 -15.92 -13.38 40.02
C GLU A 395 -15.62 -14.19 38.74
N PHE A 396 -15.65 -15.51 38.82
CA PHE A 396 -15.45 -16.38 37.67
C PHE A 396 -16.53 -16.18 36.59
N ARG A 397 -17.80 -16.10 37.05
CA ARG A 397 -18.93 -15.85 36.11
C ARG A 397 -18.84 -14.45 35.49
N GLU A 398 -18.46 -13.44 36.26
CA GLU A 398 -18.26 -12.07 35.78
C GLU A 398 -17.11 -11.99 34.76
N ALA A 399 -16.00 -12.68 35.00
CA ALA A 399 -14.89 -12.78 34.06
C ALA A 399 -15.35 -13.40 32.72
N MET A 400 -16.05 -14.56 32.82
CA MET A 400 -16.60 -15.21 31.61
C MET A 400 -17.55 -14.31 30.84
N GLN A 401 -18.53 -13.69 31.50
CA GLN A 401 -19.50 -12.82 30.85
C GLN A 401 -18.83 -11.62 30.19
N SER A 402 -17.83 -11.02 30.87
CA SER A 402 -17.09 -9.88 30.33
C SER A 402 -16.29 -10.26 29.08
N ALA A 403 -15.57 -11.38 29.08
CA ALA A 403 -14.83 -11.88 27.94
C ALA A 403 -15.77 -12.24 26.77
N GLN A 404 -16.88 -12.93 27.04
CA GLN A 404 -17.89 -13.27 26.02
C GLN A 404 -18.51 -12.01 25.39
N LYS A 405 -18.84 -11.01 26.21
CA LYS A 405 -19.39 -9.75 25.72
C LYS A 405 -18.36 -8.97 24.88
N ALA A 406 -17.10 -8.95 25.29
CA ALA A 406 -16.00 -8.33 24.52
C ALA A 406 -15.88 -8.93 23.12
N ILE A 407 -15.88 -10.29 23.02
CA ILE A 407 -15.81 -11.01 21.75
C ILE A 407 -17.08 -10.82 20.89
N ALA A 408 -18.27 -10.73 21.53
CA ALA A 408 -19.50 -10.48 20.79
C ALA A 408 -19.49 -9.10 20.10
N ILE A 409 -18.92 -8.10 20.74
CA ILE A 409 -18.78 -6.73 20.20
C ILE A 409 -17.64 -6.65 19.18
N ARG A 410 -16.50 -7.26 19.51
CA ARG A 410 -15.30 -7.27 18.65
C ARG A 410 -14.76 -8.69 18.47
N PRO A 411 -15.24 -9.42 17.45
CA PRO A 411 -14.87 -10.82 17.22
C PRO A 411 -13.36 -11.07 16.96
N SER A 412 -12.64 -10.04 16.49
CA SER A 412 -11.19 -10.11 16.21
C SER A 412 -10.31 -9.87 17.44
N LEU A 413 -10.86 -9.65 18.64
CA LEU A 413 -10.10 -9.40 19.86
C LEU A 413 -9.53 -10.73 20.40
N GLY A 414 -8.32 -11.11 19.95
CA GLY A 414 -7.62 -12.35 20.31
C GLY A 414 -7.43 -12.47 21.83
N ALA A 415 -6.94 -11.41 22.48
CA ALA A 415 -6.70 -11.39 23.92
C ALA A 415 -7.93 -11.76 24.77
N ALA A 416 -9.14 -11.30 24.38
CA ALA A 416 -10.37 -11.72 25.09
C ALA A 416 -10.70 -13.21 24.86
N ARG A 417 -10.30 -13.79 23.74
CA ARG A 417 -10.43 -15.24 23.48
C ARG A 417 -9.46 -16.04 24.32
N ASP A 418 -8.25 -15.55 24.55
CA ASP A 418 -7.25 -16.19 25.40
C ASP A 418 -7.68 -16.25 26.85
N VAL A 419 -8.23 -15.13 27.37
CA VAL A 419 -8.84 -15.11 28.70
C VAL A 419 -9.98 -16.14 28.79
N LEU A 420 -10.84 -16.18 27.77
CA LEU A 420 -11.96 -17.13 27.77
C LEU A 420 -11.47 -18.60 27.65
N ALA A 421 -10.44 -18.86 26.86
CA ALA A 421 -9.81 -20.18 26.75
C ALA A 421 -9.22 -20.61 28.10
N LYS A 422 -8.54 -19.73 28.83
CA LYS A 422 -8.03 -19.98 30.18
C LYS A 422 -9.15 -20.34 31.17
N LEU A 423 -10.25 -19.56 31.17
CA LEU A 423 -11.42 -19.83 32.03
C LEU A 423 -12.09 -21.17 31.68
N TYR A 424 -12.22 -21.52 30.42
CA TYR A 424 -12.72 -22.85 30.02
C TYR A 424 -11.80 -23.99 30.46
N LEU A 425 -10.46 -23.79 30.38
CA LEU A 425 -9.49 -24.76 30.90
C LEU A 425 -9.61 -24.97 32.43
N GLN A 426 -9.86 -23.91 33.18
CA GLN A 426 -10.06 -23.96 34.64
C GLN A 426 -11.36 -24.67 35.01
N SER A 427 -12.41 -24.51 34.22
CA SER A 427 -13.71 -25.19 34.43
C SER A 427 -13.81 -26.57 33.78
N GLY A 428 -12.73 -27.10 33.20
CA GLY A 428 -12.70 -28.43 32.54
C GLY A 428 -13.40 -28.50 31.19
N GLN A 429 -13.82 -27.38 30.61
CA GLN A 429 -14.50 -27.31 29.32
C GLN A 429 -13.46 -27.27 28.18
N ASN A 430 -12.73 -28.37 28.02
CA ASN A 430 -11.57 -28.44 27.14
C ASN A 430 -11.90 -28.18 25.65
N GLU A 431 -13.06 -28.66 25.18
CA GLU A 431 -13.48 -28.42 23.77
C GLU A 431 -13.73 -26.96 23.48
N ALA A 432 -14.40 -26.23 24.40
CA ALA A 432 -14.61 -24.80 24.28
C ALA A 432 -13.28 -24.02 24.31
N ALA A 433 -12.33 -24.44 25.15
CA ALA A 433 -10.99 -23.87 25.19
C ALA A 433 -10.24 -24.06 23.85
N ILE A 434 -10.31 -25.25 23.26
CA ILE A 434 -9.73 -25.55 21.93
C ILE A 434 -10.32 -24.61 20.87
N GLU A 435 -11.64 -24.43 20.88
CA GLU A 435 -12.33 -23.58 19.91
C GLU A 435 -11.87 -22.12 20.02
N GLN A 436 -11.81 -21.55 21.23
CA GLN A 436 -11.39 -20.16 21.41
C GLN A 436 -9.91 -19.96 21.06
N SER A 437 -9.02 -20.84 21.47
CA SER A 437 -7.61 -20.78 21.12
C SER A 437 -7.37 -20.86 19.60
N ARG A 438 -8.09 -21.73 18.89
CA ARG A 438 -8.00 -21.80 17.41
C ARG A 438 -8.51 -20.53 16.74
N LYS A 439 -9.57 -19.91 17.26
CA LYS A 439 -10.08 -18.62 16.76
C LYS A 439 -9.09 -17.48 17.04
N ALA A 440 -8.40 -17.47 18.17
CA ALA A 440 -7.31 -16.54 18.44
C ALA A 440 -6.17 -16.71 17.42
N LEU A 441 -5.70 -17.94 17.23
CA LEU A 441 -4.65 -18.27 16.24
C LEU A 441 -5.03 -18.00 14.79
N SER A 442 -6.33 -18.00 14.44
CA SER A 442 -6.77 -17.61 13.11
C SER A 442 -6.62 -16.10 12.85
N SER A 443 -6.65 -15.30 13.91
CA SER A 443 -6.43 -13.84 13.86
C SER A 443 -4.95 -13.48 13.99
N ASP A 444 -4.22 -14.17 14.85
CA ASP A 444 -2.76 -14.07 15.01
C ASP A 444 -2.12 -15.47 15.11
N PRO A 445 -1.55 -16.00 14.04
CA PRO A 445 -0.88 -17.30 14.05
C PRO A 445 0.37 -17.38 14.95
N LYS A 446 0.91 -16.23 15.39
CA LYS A 446 2.09 -16.15 16.26
C LYS A 446 1.74 -15.99 17.75
N ASP A 447 0.46 -15.97 18.10
CA ASP A 447 0.02 -15.82 19.49
C ASP A 447 0.48 -16.99 20.35
N GLN A 448 1.50 -16.74 21.16
CA GLN A 448 2.11 -17.75 22.04
C GLN A 448 1.15 -18.17 23.17
N THR A 449 0.29 -17.28 23.65
CA THR A 449 -0.70 -17.54 24.71
C THR A 449 -1.79 -18.47 24.19
N ALA A 450 -2.32 -18.17 23.01
CA ALA A 450 -3.29 -19.02 22.33
C ALA A 450 -2.72 -20.42 22.03
N LEU A 451 -1.47 -20.52 21.54
CA LEU A 451 -0.78 -21.78 21.33
C LEU A 451 -0.63 -22.58 22.64
N TYR A 452 -0.25 -21.91 23.71
CA TYR A 452 -0.11 -22.54 25.02
C TYR A 452 -1.45 -23.09 25.50
N HIS A 453 -2.52 -22.29 25.46
CA HIS A 453 -3.86 -22.74 25.88
C HIS A 453 -4.38 -23.87 25.00
N LEU A 454 -4.15 -23.83 23.70
CA LEU A 454 -4.52 -24.90 22.79
C LEU A 454 -3.82 -26.22 23.16
N ILE A 455 -2.51 -26.19 23.40
CA ILE A 455 -1.73 -27.36 23.82
C ILE A 455 -2.27 -27.95 25.14
N GLN A 456 -2.56 -27.08 26.12
CA GLN A 456 -3.11 -27.51 27.41
C GLN A 456 -4.50 -28.16 27.25
N ALA A 457 -5.36 -27.55 26.43
CA ALA A 457 -6.70 -28.04 26.18
C ALA A 457 -6.69 -29.40 25.46
N LEU A 458 -5.83 -29.57 24.45
CA LEU A 458 -5.65 -30.88 23.77
C LEU A 458 -5.10 -31.95 24.67
N ARG A 459 -4.18 -31.62 25.59
CA ARG A 459 -3.65 -32.58 26.58
C ARG A 459 -4.74 -33.07 27.53
N LYS A 460 -5.58 -32.15 28.04
CA LYS A 460 -6.65 -32.47 28.98
C LYS A 460 -7.87 -33.11 28.30
N GLY A 461 -8.21 -32.68 27.09
CA GLY A 461 -9.37 -33.18 26.35
C GLY A 461 -9.18 -34.56 25.71
N GLY A 462 -7.97 -35.05 25.62
CA GLY A 462 -7.67 -36.40 25.11
C GLY A 462 -7.82 -36.59 23.60
N GLN A 463 -8.39 -35.62 22.87
CA GLN A 463 -8.60 -35.66 21.42
C GLN A 463 -7.44 -35.02 20.67
N LYS A 464 -7.14 -35.51 19.46
CA LYS A 464 -6.12 -34.94 18.55
C LYS A 464 -4.74 -34.68 19.20
N LYS A 465 -4.28 -35.61 20.01
CA LYS A 465 -2.96 -35.54 20.67
C LYS A 465 -1.80 -35.59 19.69
N ASP A 466 -2.03 -36.03 18.48
CA ASP A 466 -1.10 -36.06 17.36
C ASP A 466 -0.68 -34.65 16.88
N GLU A 467 -1.52 -33.63 17.10
CA GLU A 467 -1.18 -32.22 16.78
C GLU A 467 -0.17 -31.61 17.79
N ILE A 468 -0.11 -32.12 19.03
CA ILE A 468 0.67 -31.52 20.13
C ILE A 468 2.17 -31.36 19.82
N PRO A 469 2.88 -32.36 19.23
CA PRO A 469 4.30 -32.21 18.94
C PRO A 469 4.58 -31.06 17.97
N GLY A 470 3.74 -30.87 16.96
CA GLY A 470 3.84 -29.75 15.99
C GLY A 470 3.66 -28.39 16.66
N LEU A 471 2.62 -28.25 17.49
CA LEU A 471 2.32 -27.02 18.23
C LEU A 471 3.42 -26.66 19.24
N LEU A 472 4.00 -27.67 19.91
CA LEU A 472 5.13 -27.46 20.83
C LEU A 472 6.38 -26.98 20.10
N LYS A 473 6.67 -27.52 18.93
CA LYS A 473 7.79 -27.05 18.09
C LYS A 473 7.57 -25.59 17.66
N GLN A 474 6.36 -25.27 17.23
CA GLN A 474 6.00 -23.89 16.86
C GLN A 474 6.15 -22.94 18.04
N LEU A 475 5.62 -23.27 19.22
CA LEU A 475 5.74 -22.45 20.42
C LEU A 475 7.21 -22.26 20.85
N ALA A 476 8.02 -23.32 20.79
CA ALA A 476 9.45 -23.24 21.10
C ALA A 476 10.20 -22.30 20.12
N GLN A 477 9.89 -22.38 18.85
CA GLN A 477 10.46 -21.51 17.83
C GLN A 477 10.09 -20.06 18.06
N LEU A 478 8.81 -19.74 18.28
CA LEU A 478 8.35 -18.37 18.56
C LEU A 478 9.00 -17.78 19.82
N ARG A 479 9.17 -18.62 20.89
CA ARG A 479 9.88 -18.18 22.09
C ARG A 479 11.36 -17.88 21.85
N MET A 480 12.03 -18.72 21.06
CA MET A 480 13.43 -18.45 20.66
C MET A 480 13.54 -17.16 19.85
N GLU A 481 12.64 -16.96 18.90
CA GLU A 481 12.60 -15.71 18.10
C GLU A 481 12.36 -14.49 18.99
N ALA A 482 11.40 -14.56 19.93
CA ALA A 482 11.13 -13.48 20.87
C ALA A 482 12.34 -13.14 21.77
N THR A 483 13.02 -14.19 22.34
CA THR A 483 14.22 -13.98 23.17
C THR A 483 15.37 -13.36 22.35
N LYS A 484 15.51 -13.76 21.09
CA LYS A 484 16.52 -13.19 20.20
C LYS A 484 16.21 -11.71 19.92
N GLN A 485 14.96 -11.38 19.57
CA GLN A 485 14.51 -10.01 19.36
C GLN A 485 14.70 -9.13 20.60
N GLU A 486 14.34 -9.63 21.78
CA GLU A 486 14.55 -8.91 23.04
C GLU A 486 16.03 -8.61 23.31
N ALA A 487 16.92 -9.57 23.04
CA ALA A 487 18.36 -9.36 23.16
C ALA A 487 18.90 -8.33 22.16
N GLU A 488 18.37 -8.31 20.94
CA GLU A 488 18.70 -7.34 19.90
C GLU A 488 18.18 -5.94 20.24
N HIS A 489 16.95 -5.79 20.68
CA HIS A 489 16.35 -4.52 21.12
C HIS A 489 17.12 -3.90 22.29
N ASN A 490 17.50 -4.72 23.30
CA ASN A 490 18.28 -4.24 24.45
C ASN A 490 19.70 -3.78 24.08
N ARG A 491 20.23 -4.19 22.92
CA ARG A 491 21.58 -3.83 22.45
C ARG A 491 21.72 -2.34 22.13
N TYR A 492 20.65 -1.68 21.71
CA TYR A 492 20.67 -0.28 21.25
C TYR A 492 19.82 0.64 22.14
N LYS A 493 19.92 0.46 23.47
CA LYS A 493 19.23 1.38 24.39
C LYS A 493 19.72 2.81 24.18
N LEU A 494 18.81 3.73 23.86
CA LEU A 494 19.11 5.14 23.71
C LEU A 494 19.47 5.74 25.07
N VAL A 495 20.61 6.41 25.17
CA VAL A 495 21.07 7.05 26.41
C VAL A 495 20.61 8.50 26.39
N GLU A 496 20.11 8.98 27.52
CA GLU A 496 19.87 10.41 27.73
C GLU A 496 21.17 11.19 27.46
N GLN A 497 21.10 12.17 26.55
CA GLN A 497 22.20 13.13 26.42
C GLN A 497 22.17 14.02 27.66
N ASN A 498 23.09 13.80 28.58
CA ASN A 498 23.24 14.64 29.75
C ASN A 498 23.75 16.01 29.27
N PRO A 499 22.98 17.09 29.31
CA PRO A 499 23.41 18.39 28.78
C PRO A 499 24.53 19.06 29.59
N THR A 500 25.02 18.38 30.65
CA THR A 500 26.09 18.89 31.56
C THR A 500 27.45 18.26 31.39
N ALA A 501 27.63 17.33 30.41
CA ALA A 501 28.98 16.87 30.08
C ALA A 501 29.64 17.88 29.15
N THR A 502 30.06 19.00 29.68
CA THR A 502 31.09 19.84 29.06
C THR A 502 32.40 19.02 29.03
N GLU A 503 32.78 18.62 27.82
CA GLU A 503 34.13 18.12 27.60
C GLU A 503 35.10 19.16 28.11
N THR A 504 35.74 18.87 29.22
CA THR A 504 36.96 19.55 29.60
C THR A 504 38.06 19.05 28.70
N PRO A 505 38.71 19.89 27.88
CA PRO A 505 39.85 19.46 27.10
C PRO A 505 40.97 19.11 28.07
N HIS A 506 41.41 17.86 28.03
CA HIS A 506 42.66 17.46 28.69
C HIS A 506 43.86 18.09 27.98
N PRO A 507 44.92 18.51 28.74
CA PRO A 507 46.03 19.29 28.25
C PRO A 507 46.99 18.53 27.33
#